data_52d35267bbba3233bab6501037e10d88
#
_entry.id   52d35267bbba3233bab6501037e10d88
#
_cell.length_a   1.000
_cell.length_b   1.000
_cell.length_c   1.000
_cell.angle_alpha   90.00
_cell.angle_beta   90.00
_cell.angle_gamma   90.00
#
_symmetry.space_group_name_H-M   'P 1'
#
loop_
_entity.id
_entity.type
_entity.pdbx_description
1 polymer ?
#
loop_
_entity_poly.entity_id
_entity_poly.type
_entity_poly.pdbx_seq_one_letter_code
_entity_poly.pdbx_strand_id
1 'polypeptide(L)'
;MSRQLISSGSPFEPQIGFSRAVRTGSRIEVSGTAPIRDGKTAAPIGLYEQTKLCLEIVAAAVIEAGGRVEDIVRTRVFLTDISRWEEAARAHGEVFRDIRPACTFVEVKRFINPQWLVEIEASAEVA
;
A
#
# COMPACT_ATOMS: atom_id res chain seq x y z
N MET A 1 8.18 -23.21 8.51
CA MET A 1 8.54 -21.80 8.30
C MET A 1 7.68 -20.93 9.19
N SER A 2 8.29 -19.97 9.83
CA SER A 2 7.58 -19.03 10.68
C SER A 2 6.91 -17.95 9.83
N ARG A 3 5.82 -17.40 10.35
CA ARG A 3 5.17 -16.23 9.77
C ARG A 3 5.64 -15.01 10.57
N GLN A 4 6.07 -14.00 9.85
CA GLN A 4 6.40 -12.70 10.46
C GLN A 4 5.24 -11.75 10.20
N LEU A 5 4.69 -11.17 11.25
CA LEU A 5 3.58 -10.23 11.17
C LEU A 5 4.10 -8.81 11.38
N ILE A 6 3.76 -7.91 10.46
CA ILE A 6 4.16 -6.51 10.52
C ILE A 6 2.94 -5.67 10.84
N SER A 7 3.05 -4.81 11.84
CA SER A 7 1.98 -3.90 12.26
C SER A 7 2.35 -2.47 11.93
N SER A 8 1.36 -1.68 11.48
CA SER A 8 1.52 -0.23 11.31
C SER A 8 0.92 0.56 12.48
N GLY A 9 0.36 -0.15 13.47
CA GLY A 9 -0.33 0.49 14.58
C GLY A 9 -1.76 0.92 14.27
N SER A 10 -2.30 0.53 13.09
CA SER A 10 -3.68 0.85 12.73
C SER A 10 -4.66 0.15 13.68
N PRO A 11 -5.68 0.87 14.19
CA PRO A 11 -6.69 0.26 15.06
C PRO A 11 -7.54 -0.79 14.33
N PHE A 12 -7.58 -0.76 13.00
CA PHE A 12 -8.31 -1.76 12.22
C PHE A 12 -7.64 -3.14 12.27
N GLU A 13 -6.32 -3.19 12.49
CA GLU A 13 -5.58 -4.45 12.45
C GLU A 13 -6.11 -5.45 13.50
N PRO A 14 -6.12 -5.14 14.81
CA PRO A 14 -6.65 -6.09 15.78
C PRO A 14 -8.17 -6.25 15.69
N GLN A 15 -8.88 -5.19 15.32
CA GLN A 15 -10.33 -5.22 15.25
C GLN A 15 -10.83 -6.16 14.16
N ILE A 16 -10.21 -6.13 12.97
CA ILE A 16 -10.59 -6.95 11.83
C ILE A 16 -9.87 -8.30 11.87
N GLY A 17 -8.66 -8.33 12.44
CA GLY A 17 -7.86 -9.54 12.51
C GLY A 17 -6.91 -9.67 11.33
N PHE A 18 -6.19 -8.58 11.00
CA PHE A 18 -5.20 -8.62 9.92
C PHE A 18 -3.91 -7.92 10.36
N SER A 19 -2.87 -8.08 9.56
CA SER A 19 -1.58 -7.42 9.74
C SER A 19 -1.33 -6.47 8.59
N ARG A 20 -0.47 -5.46 8.78
CA ARG A 20 -0.09 -4.57 7.67
C ARG A 20 0.63 -5.35 6.58
N ALA A 21 1.47 -6.30 6.96
CA ALA A 21 2.12 -7.20 6.04
C ALA A 21 2.40 -8.52 6.72
N VAL A 22 2.54 -9.57 5.91
CA VAL A 22 2.92 -10.91 6.39
C VAL A 22 4.05 -11.40 5.53
N ARG A 23 5.11 -11.91 6.17
CA ARG A 23 6.19 -12.59 5.45
C ARG A 23 6.17 -14.07 5.76
N THR A 24 6.23 -14.89 4.71
CA THR A 24 6.42 -16.35 4.80
C THR A 24 7.53 -16.72 3.82
N GLY A 25 8.66 -17.22 4.35
CA GLY A 25 9.82 -17.54 3.51
C GLY A 25 10.33 -16.29 2.78
N SER A 26 10.36 -16.35 1.47
CA SER A 26 10.81 -15.23 0.63
C SER A 26 9.68 -14.26 0.27
N ARG A 27 8.42 -14.62 0.58
CA ARG A 27 7.26 -13.86 0.11
C ARG A 27 6.76 -12.90 1.16
N ILE A 28 6.49 -11.66 0.74
CA ILE A 28 5.89 -10.64 1.59
C ILE A 28 4.58 -10.18 0.92
N GLU A 29 3.48 -10.22 1.68
CA GLU A 29 2.20 -9.69 1.21
C GLU A 29 1.84 -8.48 2.05
N VAL A 30 1.56 -7.36 1.38
CA VAL A 30 1.16 -6.12 2.06
C VAL A 30 -0.34 -5.92 1.83
N SER A 31 -1.06 -5.76 2.92
CA SER A 31 -2.51 -5.55 2.92
C SER A 31 -2.91 -4.26 2.21
N GLY A 32 -4.18 -4.15 1.87
CA GLY A 32 -4.74 -2.89 1.41
C GLY A 32 -4.35 -1.76 2.36
N THR A 33 -3.63 -0.78 1.84
CA THR A 33 -2.99 0.27 2.63
C THR A 33 -3.65 1.61 2.33
N ALA A 34 -4.26 2.19 3.36
CA ALA A 34 -4.94 3.47 3.30
C ALA A 34 -3.99 4.61 3.68
N PRO A 35 -4.33 5.87 3.31
CA PRO A 35 -3.48 7.02 3.63
C PRO A 35 -3.66 7.46 5.09
N ILE A 36 -3.15 6.66 6.02
CA ILE A 36 -3.25 6.91 7.46
C ILE A 36 -1.87 7.26 8.00
N ARG A 37 -1.78 8.37 8.75
CA ARG A 37 -0.57 8.78 9.45
C ARG A 37 -0.94 9.04 10.91
N ASP A 38 -0.18 8.46 11.85
CA ASP A 38 -0.41 8.61 13.29
C ASP A 38 -1.84 8.26 13.69
N GLY A 39 -2.39 7.19 13.08
CA GLY A 39 -3.74 6.70 13.39
C GLY A 39 -4.87 7.53 12.78
N LYS A 40 -4.55 8.53 11.96
CA LYS A 40 -5.54 9.42 11.35
C LYS A 40 -5.37 9.47 9.85
N THR A 41 -6.48 9.64 9.14
CA THR A 41 -6.42 9.91 7.71
C THR A 41 -5.65 11.21 7.48
N ALA A 42 -4.68 11.17 6.58
CA ALA A 42 -3.91 12.36 6.21
C ALA A 42 -4.75 13.19 5.22
N ALA A 43 -5.75 13.90 5.76
CA ALA A 43 -6.64 14.74 5.00
C ALA A 43 -6.62 16.16 5.60
N PRO A 44 -7.03 17.18 4.81
CA PRO A 44 -7.47 17.15 3.42
C PRO A 44 -6.28 17.27 2.46
N ILE A 45 -5.94 16.18 1.80
CA ILE A 45 -4.90 16.18 0.78
C ILE A 45 -5.45 15.50 -0.49
N GLY A 46 -4.79 15.76 -1.62
CA GLY A 46 -5.26 15.25 -2.90
C GLY A 46 -4.87 13.80 -3.16
N LEU A 47 -5.29 13.29 -4.31
CA LEU A 47 -5.04 11.90 -4.68
C LEU A 47 -3.55 11.59 -4.82
N TYR A 48 -2.76 12.50 -5.42
CA TYR A 48 -1.32 12.32 -5.54
C TYR A 48 -0.68 12.12 -4.15
N GLU A 49 -0.99 13.02 -3.22
CA GLU A 49 -0.41 12.98 -1.87
C GLU A 49 -0.87 11.76 -1.08
N GLN A 50 -2.14 11.37 -1.22
CA GLN A 50 -2.64 10.16 -0.58
C GLN A 50 -1.96 8.91 -1.13
N THR A 51 -1.77 8.85 -2.46
CA THR A 51 -1.08 7.74 -3.11
C THR A 51 0.37 7.66 -2.63
N LYS A 52 1.05 8.79 -2.57
CA LYS A 52 2.43 8.85 -2.09
C LYS A 52 2.54 8.34 -0.66
N LEU A 53 1.63 8.75 0.22
CA LEU A 53 1.62 8.27 1.60
C LEU A 53 1.38 6.77 1.68
N CYS A 54 0.42 6.24 0.91
CA CYS A 54 0.17 4.80 0.86
C CYS A 54 1.44 4.05 0.46
N LEU A 55 2.17 4.55 -0.55
CA LEU A 55 3.40 3.90 -1.02
C LEU A 55 4.51 3.98 0.02
N GLU A 56 4.59 5.06 0.78
CA GLU A 56 5.55 5.17 1.89
C GLU A 56 5.26 4.10 2.96
N ILE A 57 3.99 3.88 3.28
CA ILE A 57 3.58 2.87 4.26
C ILE A 57 3.88 1.47 3.73
N VAL A 58 3.58 1.21 2.46
CA VAL A 58 3.88 -0.06 1.80
C VAL A 58 5.39 -0.33 1.85
N ALA A 59 6.21 0.65 1.47
CA ALA A 59 7.66 0.52 1.47
C ALA A 59 8.19 0.23 2.88
N ALA A 60 7.70 0.95 3.88
CA ALA A 60 8.11 0.75 5.26
C ALA A 60 7.78 -0.67 5.74
N ALA A 61 6.60 -1.19 5.37
CA ALA A 61 6.20 -2.55 5.74
C ALA A 61 7.10 -3.61 5.12
N VAL A 62 7.44 -3.44 3.83
CA VAL A 62 8.35 -4.36 3.13
C VAL A 62 9.73 -4.33 3.77
N ILE A 63 10.25 -3.15 4.09
CA ILE A 63 11.57 -3.00 4.72
C ILE A 63 11.58 -3.62 6.12
N GLU A 64 10.54 -3.39 6.90
CA GLU A 64 10.44 -3.97 8.24
C GLU A 64 10.38 -5.50 8.17
N ALA A 65 9.79 -6.06 7.13
CA ALA A 65 9.75 -7.49 6.90
C ALA A 65 11.07 -8.06 6.35
N GLY A 66 12.09 -7.23 6.16
CA GLY A 66 13.41 -7.66 5.70
C GLY A 66 13.60 -7.63 4.20
N GLY A 67 12.66 -7.05 3.47
CA GLY A 67 12.78 -6.88 2.01
C GLY A 67 13.26 -5.49 1.63
N ARG A 68 13.21 -5.22 0.35
CA ARG A 68 13.54 -3.92 -0.24
C ARG A 68 12.42 -3.51 -1.18
N VAL A 69 12.30 -2.23 -1.44
CA VAL A 69 11.30 -1.72 -2.39
C VAL A 69 11.49 -2.39 -3.77
N GLU A 70 12.75 -2.62 -4.16
CA GLU A 70 13.10 -3.30 -5.40
C GLU A 70 12.60 -4.74 -5.48
N ASP A 71 12.26 -5.34 -4.33
CA ASP A 71 11.72 -6.71 -4.29
C ASP A 71 10.23 -6.78 -4.59
N ILE A 72 9.56 -5.63 -4.70
CA ILE A 72 8.12 -5.59 -5.00
C ILE A 72 7.90 -6.04 -6.44
N VAL A 73 7.06 -7.07 -6.61
CA VAL A 73 6.76 -7.66 -7.91
C VAL A 73 5.34 -7.35 -8.38
N ARG A 74 4.48 -6.89 -7.50
CA ARG A 74 3.07 -6.62 -7.82
C ARG A 74 2.54 -5.47 -6.98
N THR A 75 1.83 -4.53 -7.63
CA THR A 75 1.02 -3.54 -6.93
C THR A 75 -0.40 -3.56 -7.48
N ARG A 76 -1.38 -3.27 -6.61
CA ARG A 76 -2.78 -3.07 -7.01
C ARG A 76 -3.23 -1.76 -6.39
N VAL A 77 -3.67 -0.85 -7.25
CA VAL A 77 -4.06 0.51 -6.85
C VAL A 77 -5.57 0.63 -7.05
N PHE A 78 -6.28 0.80 -5.94
CA PHE A 78 -7.74 0.94 -5.93
C PHE A 78 -8.09 2.41 -5.78
N LEU A 79 -8.91 2.95 -6.68
CA LEU A 79 -9.27 4.37 -6.73
C LEU A 79 -10.78 4.53 -6.64
N THR A 80 -11.26 5.57 -5.97
CA THR A 80 -12.69 5.87 -5.97
C THR A 80 -13.10 6.65 -7.22
N ASP A 81 -12.15 7.24 -7.94
CA ASP A 81 -12.41 7.96 -9.20
C ASP A 81 -11.31 7.67 -10.19
N ILE A 82 -11.58 6.70 -11.10
CA ILE A 82 -10.58 6.26 -12.09
C ILE A 82 -10.26 7.35 -13.12
N SER A 83 -11.12 8.35 -13.28
CA SER A 83 -10.82 9.44 -14.21
C SER A 83 -9.60 10.26 -13.79
N ARG A 84 -9.22 10.17 -12.51
CA ARG A 84 -8.06 10.87 -11.94
C ARG A 84 -6.82 9.99 -11.84
N TRP A 85 -6.79 8.87 -12.55
CA TRP A 85 -5.72 7.88 -12.43
C TRP A 85 -4.32 8.46 -12.63
N GLU A 86 -4.19 9.53 -13.44
CA GLU A 86 -2.88 10.10 -13.74
C GLU A 86 -2.19 10.69 -12.51
N GLU A 87 -2.97 11.22 -11.54
CA GLU A 87 -2.42 11.72 -10.29
C GLU A 87 -1.78 10.58 -9.47
N ALA A 88 -2.48 9.45 -9.38
CA ALA A 88 -1.96 8.27 -8.68
C ALA A 88 -0.80 7.65 -9.45
N ALA A 89 -0.89 7.62 -10.78
CA ALA A 89 0.16 7.07 -11.63
C ALA A 89 1.47 7.85 -11.47
N ARG A 90 1.38 9.17 -11.32
CA ARG A 90 2.58 10.00 -11.12
C ARG A 90 3.29 9.62 -9.82
N ALA A 91 2.57 9.47 -8.73
CA ALA A 91 3.15 9.07 -7.45
C ALA A 91 3.75 7.66 -7.54
N HIS A 92 3.03 6.72 -8.19
CA HIS A 92 3.49 5.36 -8.38
C HIS A 92 4.78 5.34 -9.22
N GLY A 93 4.80 6.10 -10.30
CA GLY A 93 5.96 6.18 -11.19
C GLY A 93 7.22 6.73 -10.51
N GLU A 94 7.04 7.68 -9.59
CA GLU A 94 8.18 8.23 -8.84
C GLU A 94 8.90 7.17 -8.01
N VAL A 95 8.16 6.17 -7.52
CA VAL A 95 8.74 5.08 -6.73
C VAL A 95 9.23 3.94 -7.63
N PHE A 96 8.44 3.57 -8.65
CA PHE A 96 8.61 2.31 -9.36
C PHE A 96 9.14 2.42 -10.79
N ARG A 97 9.54 3.63 -11.23
CA ARG A 97 9.97 3.84 -12.62
C ARG A 97 11.04 2.84 -13.07
N ASP A 98 11.98 2.51 -12.19
CA ASP A 98 13.09 1.62 -12.52
C ASP A 98 12.89 0.20 -12.01
N ILE A 99 11.88 -0.04 -11.17
CA ILE A 99 11.57 -1.36 -10.62
C ILE A 99 10.56 -2.08 -11.51
N ARG A 100 9.50 -1.38 -11.88
CA ARG A 100 8.49 -1.80 -12.86
C ARG A 100 7.77 -3.09 -12.48
N PRO A 101 7.15 -3.15 -11.30
CA PRO A 101 6.34 -4.31 -10.91
C PRO A 101 5.12 -4.45 -11.81
N ALA A 102 4.54 -5.65 -11.85
CA ALA A 102 3.21 -5.81 -12.43
C ALA A 102 2.24 -4.95 -11.63
N CYS A 103 1.36 -4.20 -12.32
CA CYS A 103 0.51 -3.22 -11.67
C CYS A 103 -0.88 -3.23 -12.27
N THR A 104 -1.89 -3.00 -11.44
CA THR A 104 -3.28 -2.83 -11.87
C THR A 104 -3.87 -1.61 -11.17
N PHE A 105 -4.54 -0.75 -11.94
CA PHE A 105 -5.35 0.34 -11.43
C PHE A 105 -6.82 -0.02 -11.67
N VAL A 106 -7.65 0.11 -10.66
CA VAL A 106 -9.07 -0.25 -10.77
C VAL A 106 -9.91 0.69 -9.92
N GLU A 107 -11.09 1.03 -10.43
CA GLU A 107 -12.04 1.84 -9.66
C GLU A 107 -12.85 0.95 -8.73
N VAL A 108 -13.02 1.42 -7.49
CA VAL A 108 -13.89 0.78 -6.51
C VAL A 108 -14.94 1.80 -6.06
N LYS A 109 -16.05 1.32 -5.54
CA LYS A 109 -17.15 2.19 -5.16
C LYS A 109 -16.74 3.15 -4.03
N ARG A 110 -16.08 2.62 -3.00
CA ARG A 110 -15.67 3.41 -1.82
C ARG A 110 -14.81 2.56 -0.90
N PHE A 111 -14.23 3.23 0.10
CA PHE A 111 -13.47 2.58 1.15
C PHE A 111 -14.20 2.72 2.48
N ILE A 112 -13.64 2.12 3.54
CA ILE A 112 -14.22 2.20 4.90
C ILE A 112 -14.37 3.66 5.33
N ASN A 113 -13.35 4.48 5.05
CA ASN A 113 -13.42 5.92 5.33
C ASN A 113 -13.67 6.68 4.03
N PRO A 114 -14.74 7.51 3.95
CA PRO A 114 -15.06 8.24 2.71
C PRO A 114 -14.01 9.28 2.31
N GLN A 115 -13.10 9.65 3.18
CA GLN A 115 -12.01 10.58 2.85
C GLN A 115 -10.87 9.91 2.10
N TRP A 116 -10.80 8.59 2.10
CA TRP A 116 -9.77 7.86 1.36
C TRP A 116 -10.13 7.82 -0.12
N LEU A 117 -9.20 8.28 -0.95
CA LEU A 117 -9.35 8.29 -2.41
C LEU A 117 -8.65 7.10 -3.04
N VAL A 118 -7.78 6.42 -2.30
CA VAL A 118 -6.92 5.35 -2.80
C VAL A 118 -6.56 4.38 -1.69
N GLU A 119 -6.40 3.09 -2.05
CA GLU A 119 -5.72 2.09 -1.23
C GLU A 119 -4.81 1.29 -2.14
N ILE A 120 -3.71 0.78 -1.59
CA ILE A 120 -2.71 0.06 -2.37
C ILE A 120 -2.33 -1.25 -1.66
N GLU A 121 -2.32 -2.35 -2.44
CA GLU A 121 -1.75 -3.63 -2.04
C GLU A 121 -0.43 -3.85 -2.76
N ALA A 122 0.42 -4.67 -2.19
CA ALA A 122 1.67 -5.05 -2.84
C ALA A 122 2.09 -6.46 -2.45
N SER A 123 2.81 -7.10 -3.36
CA SER A 123 3.48 -8.38 -3.10
C SER A 123 4.95 -8.22 -3.41
N ALA A 124 5.81 -8.81 -2.59
CA ALA A 124 7.25 -8.76 -2.79
C ALA A 124 7.84 -10.17 -2.69
N GLU A 125 8.96 -10.37 -3.39
CA GLU A 125 9.71 -11.62 -3.39
C GLU A 125 11.15 -11.28 -3.04
N VAL A 126 11.61 -11.72 -1.87
CA VAL A 126 12.97 -11.44 -1.38
C VAL A 126 13.93 -12.46 -1.94
N ALA A 127 15.01 -12.00 -2.53
CA ALA A 127 16.02 -12.87 -3.11
C ALA A 127 16.79 -13.65 -2.04
#